data_bee5141d722aa042ad937efd7393ce79
#
_entry.id   bee5141d722aa042ad937efd7393ce79
#
_cell.length_a   1.000
_cell.length_b   1.000
_cell.length_c   1.000
_cell.angle_alpha   90.00
_cell.angle_beta   90.00
_cell.angle_gamma   90.00
#
_symmetry.space_group_name_H-M   'P 1'
#
loop_
_entity.id
_entity.type
_entity.pdbx_description
1 polymer ?
#
loop_
_entity_poly.entity_id
_entity_poly.type
_entity_poly.pdbx_seq_one_letter_code
_entity_poly.pdbx_strand_id
1 'polypeptide(L)'
;YDLMIEEPEYEDGDFIVFGNNPEFPPAIAIFKGYWSNDTDNPGLINHACLHMDAVNYDNGFPCTSNNLRLATEYEKTELLIAISNDGKCWNADKKCIEEPPGMKHKFKPFEKVLVRDNYSEKWRANVFQAYDKNSSGDLFYRCINGVYWLCIPYEGNEALVNTDKTFKFEY
;
A
#
# COMPACT_ATOMS: atom_id res chain seq x y z
N TYR A 1 40.53 13.57 -11.73
CA TYR A 1 39.18 13.40 -12.30
C TYR A 1 38.30 12.89 -11.17
N ASP A 2 37.65 13.83 -10.47
CA ASP A 2 36.61 13.51 -9.52
C ASP A 2 35.39 13.02 -10.32
N LEU A 3 35.12 11.75 -10.26
CA LEU A 3 33.83 11.22 -10.63
C LEU A 3 32.82 11.77 -9.62
N MET A 4 32.14 12.86 -9.98
CA MET A 4 30.91 13.23 -9.30
C MET A 4 29.93 12.05 -9.48
N ILE A 5 29.78 11.24 -8.45
CA ILE A 5 28.68 10.29 -8.36
C ILE A 5 27.48 11.17 -8.09
N GLU A 6 26.67 11.45 -9.12
CA GLU A 6 25.37 12.07 -8.92
C GLU A 6 24.57 11.15 -7.99
N GLU A 7 24.22 11.64 -6.82
CA GLU A 7 23.31 10.92 -5.92
C GLU A 7 21.99 10.70 -6.66
N PRO A 8 21.39 9.50 -6.61
CA PRO A 8 20.13 9.26 -7.28
C PRO A 8 19.08 10.22 -6.73
N GLU A 9 18.51 11.03 -7.60
CA GLU A 9 17.41 11.91 -7.28
C GLU A 9 16.14 11.06 -7.19
N TYR A 10 15.56 10.94 -5.98
CA TYR A 10 14.32 10.21 -5.77
C TYR A 10 13.13 11.12 -6.08
N GLU A 11 12.15 10.57 -6.77
CA GLU A 11 10.93 11.27 -7.12
C GLU A 11 9.77 10.89 -6.16
N ASP A 12 8.83 11.82 -5.99
CA ASP A 12 7.61 11.56 -5.25
C ASP A 12 6.88 10.32 -5.81
N GLY A 13 6.62 9.35 -4.95
CA GLY A 13 6.03 8.05 -5.30
C GLY A 13 7.04 6.92 -5.49
N ASP A 14 8.34 7.18 -5.44
CA ASP A 14 9.36 6.13 -5.48
C ASP A 14 9.29 5.26 -4.24
N PHE A 15 9.47 3.96 -4.43
CA PHE A 15 9.63 3.02 -3.33
C PHE A 15 11.11 2.93 -2.96
N ILE A 16 11.41 3.31 -1.74
CA ILE A 16 12.76 3.40 -1.21
C ILE A 16 12.93 2.53 0.03
N VAL A 17 14.17 2.17 0.29
CA VAL A 17 14.58 1.46 1.51
C VAL A 17 15.66 2.27 2.21
N PHE A 18 15.54 2.41 3.53
CA PHE A 18 16.51 3.11 4.35
C PHE A 18 16.66 2.45 5.73
N GLY A 19 17.80 2.64 6.34
CA GLY A 19 18.13 2.15 7.67
C GLY A 19 19.50 1.51 7.71
N ASN A 20 20.25 1.74 8.81
CA ASN A 20 21.65 1.36 8.96
C ASN A 20 21.93 0.50 10.16
N ASN A 21 20.94 0.30 10.99
CA ASN A 21 21.19 -0.47 12.19
C ASN A 21 21.10 -1.97 11.86
N PRO A 22 22.19 -2.75 11.99
CA PRO A 22 22.16 -4.17 11.72
C PRO A 22 21.26 -4.96 12.69
N GLU A 23 20.85 -4.34 13.80
CA GLU A 23 19.96 -4.95 14.79
C GLU A 23 18.47 -4.81 14.41
N PHE A 24 18.13 -3.93 13.46
CA PHE A 24 16.76 -3.69 13.02
C PHE A 24 16.62 -3.87 11.52
N PRO A 25 15.51 -4.44 11.04
CA PRO A 25 15.24 -4.51 9.61
C PRO A 25 15.17 -3.09 9.01
N PRO A 26 15.63 -2.92 7.77
CA PRO A 26 15.51 -1.63 7.08
C PRO A 26 14.05 -1.26 6.92
N ALA A 27 13.77 0.03 6.93
CA ALA A 27 12.44 0.56 6.65
C ALA A 27 12.18 0.62 5.14
N ILE A 28 10.97 0.26 4.72
CA ILE A 28 10.51 0.35 3.33
C ILE A 28 9.48 1.48 3.27
N ALA A 29 9.64 2.43 2.36
CA ALA A 29 8.75 3.58 2.30
C ALA A 29 8.37 3.99 0.87
N ILE A 30 7.27 4.73 0.74
CA ILE A 30 6.92 5.48 -0.47
C ILE A 30 7.36 6.91 -0.24
N PHE A 31 8.38 7.33 -0.97
CA PHE A 31 8.98 8.65 -0.85
C PHE A 31 8.01 9.77 -1.25
N LYS A 32 8.01 10.87 -0.52
CA LYS A 32 7.20 12.05 -0.79
C LYS A 32 8.04 13.30 -0.99
N GLY A 33 9.19 13.39 -0.36
CA GLY A 33 10.08 14.52 -0.44
C GLY A 33 11.07 14.62 0.72
N TYR A 34 11.79 15.72 0.76
CA TYR A 34 12.69 16.04 1.86
C TYR A 34 12.11 17.18 2.70
N TRP A 35 12.25 17.12 4.01
CA TRP A 35 11.80 18.21 4.90
C TRP A 35 12.90 19.27 5.15
N SER A 36 14.14 18.96 4.83
CA SER A 36 15.29 19.81 5.09
C SER A 36 16.25 19.79 3.90
N ASN A 37 16.75 20.94 3.52
CA ASN A 37 17.84 21.10 2.53
C ASN A 37 19.22 20.97 3.20
N ASP A 38 19.31 20.57 4.46
CA ASP A 38 20.54 20.32 5.16
C ASP A 38 21.17 19.05 4.62
N THR A 39 22.28 19.18 3.91
CA THR A 39 23.02 18.06 3.28
C THR A 39 23.61 17.09 4.31
N ASP A 40 23.83 17.54 5.55
CA ASP A 40 24.42 16.70 6.60
C ASP A 40 23.36 15.86 7.33
N ASN A 41 22.08 16.26 7.30
CA ASN A 41 20.96 15.54 7.89
C ASN A 41 19.67 15.74 7.08
N PRO A 42 19.57 15.17 5.88
CA PRO A 42 18.34 15.23 5.13
C PRO A 42 17.26 14.44 5.86
N GLY A 43 16.12 15.06 6.09
CA GLY A 43 14.93 14.37 6.59
C GLY A 43 14.06 13.93 5.43
N LEU A 44 13.57 12.69 5.46
CA LEU A 44 12.63 12.15 4.49
C LEU A 44 11.20 12.33 4.96
N ILE A 45 10.33 12.72 4.05
CA ILE A 45 8.89 12.65 4.22
C ILE A 45 8.37 11.49 3.36
N ASN A 46 7.49 10.68 3.91
CA ASN A 46 6.95 9.51 3.24
C ASN A 46 5.42 9.53 3.24
N HIS A 47 4.79 9.02 2.18
CA HIS A 47 3.34 8.76 2.17
C HIS A 47 2.99 7.60 3.09
N ALA A 48 3.81 6.56 3.09
CA ALA A 48 3.72 5.41 3.98
C ALA A 48 5.12 4.84 4.22
N CYS A 49 5.33 4.27 5.40
CA CYS A 49 6.58 3.63 5.77
C CYS A 49 6.30 2.38 6.63
N LEU A 50 6.77 1.22 6.19
CA LEU A 50 6.78 -0.02 6.95
C LEU A 50 8.08 -0.13 7.72
N HIS A 51 7.99 -0.16 9.04
CA HIS A 51 9.12 -0.37 9.94
C HIS A 51 8.68 -1.22 11.13
N MET A 52 9.39 -2.32 11.40
CA MET A 52 9.11 -3.22 12.53
C MET A 52 7.64 -3.68 12.58
N ASP A 53 7.11 -4.18 11.46
CA ASP A 53 5.74 -4.68 11.31
C ASP A 53 4.63 -3.63 11.48
N ALA A 54 4.96 -2.35 11.58
CA ALA A 54 4.00 -1.24 11.65
C ALA A 54 4.10 -0.32 10.44
N VAL A 55 2.95 0.08 9.92
CA VAL A 55 2.86 1.10 8.85
C VAL A 55 2.58 2.46 9.46
N ASN A 56 3.40 3.44 9.14
CA ASN A 56 3.23 4.84 9.50
C ASN A 56 2.93 5.65 8.25
N TYR A 57 1.99 6.57 8.33
CA TYR A 57 1.54 7.40 7.21
C TYR A 57 1.94 8.87 7.40
N ASP A 58 2.24 9.56 6.29
CA ASP A 58 2.62 10.98 6.25
C ASP A 58 3.64 11.34 7.33
N ASN A 59 4.63 10.48 7.50
CA ASN A 59 5.63 10.60 8.55
C ASN A 59 6.98 11.04 7.99
N GLY A 60 7.80 11.68 8.84
CA GLY A 60 9.14 12.08 8.53
C GLY A 60 10.16 11.29 9.34
N PHE A 61 11.25 10.89 8.71
CA PHE A 61 12.37 10.21 9.37
C PHE A 61 13.67 10.92 9.07
N PRO A 62 14.56 11.12 10.05
CA PRO A 62 15.92 11.52 9.78
C PRO A 62 16.61 10.41 8.99
N CYS A 63 17.24 10.77 7.88
CA CYS A 63 17.95 9.82 7.04
C CYS A 63 19.29 10.42 6.62
N THR A 64 20.35 9.62 6.68
CA THR A 64 21.62 9.98 6.06
C THR A 64 21.61 9.44 4.63
N SER A 65 22.01 10.23 3.65
CA SER A 65 21.97 9.92 2.21
C SER A 65 22.66 8.61 1.84
N ASN A 66 23.67 8.20 2.61
CA ASN A 66 24.50 7.02 2.33
C ASN A 66 23.77 5.66 2.44
N ASN A 67 22.48 5.65 2.78
CA ASN A 67 21.74 4.44 3.10
C ASN A 67 20.39 4.36 2.41
N LEU A 68 20.14 5.25 1.46
CA LEU A 68 18.96 5.22 0.63
C LEU A 68 19.21 4.40 -0.63
N ARG A 69 18.26 3.55 -0.96
CA ARG A 69 18.22 2.87 -2.25
C ARG A 69 16.78 2.65 -2.71
N LEU A 70 16.59 2.41 -3.99
CA LEU A 70 15.30 1.95 -4.50
C LEU A 70 14.96 0.57 -3.93
N ALA A 71 13.69 0.37 -3.65
CA ALA A 71 13.17 -0.90 -3.19
C ALA A 71 13.13 -1.93 -4.33
N THR A 72 13.41 -3.19 -4.00
CA THR A 72 13.17 -4.31 -4.91
C THR A 72 11.66 -4.55 -5.07
N GLU A 73 11.25 -5.30 -6.09
CA GLU A 73 9.83 -5.66 -6.28
C GLU A 73 9.25 -6.45 -5.10
N TYR A 74 10.08 -7.25 -4.44
CA TYR A 74 9.67 -7.95 -3.21
C TYR A 74 9.36 -6.97 -2.08
N GLU A 75 10.25 -6.03 -1.80
CA GLU A 75 10.08 -5.02 -0.74
C GLU A 75 8.88 -4.09 -1.03
N LYS A 76 8.69 -3.70 -2.29
CA LYS A 76 7.48 -2.96 -2.70
C LYS A 76 6.20 -3.74 -2.37
N THR A 77 6.22 -5.04 -2.66
CA THR A 77 5.09 -5.91 -2.39
C THR A 77 4.83 -6.03 -0.89
N GLU A 78 5.86 -6.16 -0.06
CA GLU A 78 5.72 -6.19 1.41
C GLU A 78 5.04 -4.92 1.94
N LEU A 79 5.48 -3.74 1.50
CA LEU A 79 4.87 -2.47 1.91
C LEU A 79 3.42 -2.37 1.45
N LEU A 80 3.12 -2.74 0.21
CA LEU A 80 1.76 -2.69 -0.33
C LEU A 80 0.81 -3.65 0.40
N ILE A 81 1.29 -4.84 0.77
CA ILE A 81 0.54 -5.79 1.59
C ILE A 81 0.26 -5.20 2.98
N ALA A 82 1.27 -4.59 3.60
CA ALA A 82 1.11 -3.98 4.91
C ALA A 82 0.12 -2.81 4.89
N ILE A 83 0.18 -1.93 3.89
CA ILE A 83 -0.80 -0.84 3.67
C ILE A 83 -2.21 -1.42 3.50
N SER A 84 -2.32 -2.53 2.77
CA SER A 84 -3.59 -3.21 2.55
C SER A 84 -4.16 -3.82 3.82
N ASN A 85 -3.33 -4.46 4.62
CA ASN A 85 -3.75 -5.03 5.91
C ASN A 85 -4.28 -3.94 6.86
N ASP A 86 -3.85 -2.71 6.66
CA ASP A 86 -4.34 -1.50 7.35
C ASP A 86 -5.62 -0.92 6.72
N GLY A 87 -6.21 -1.62 5.74
CA GLY A 87 -7.43 -1.19 5.07
C GLY A 87 -7.26 0.01 4.14
N LYS A 88 -6.05 0.25 3.65
CA LYS A 88 -5.72 1.36 2.75
C LYS A 88 -5.09 0.86 1.45
N CYS A 89 -4.92 1.74 0.49
CA CYS A 89 -4.19 1.45 -0.75
C CYS A 89 -3.36 2.64 -1.21
N TRP A 90 -2.29 2.35 -1.95
CA TRP A 90 -1.50 3.36 -2.64
C TRP A 90 -2.09 3.64 -4.02
N ASN A 91 -2.43 4.89 -4.27
CA ASN A 91 -2.82 5.37 -5.59
C ASN A 91 -1.61 6.06 -6.25
N ALA A 92 -0.98 5.38 -7.19
CA ALA A 92 0.23 5.89 -7.86
C ALA A 92 -0.06 7.11 -8.76
N ASP A 93 -1.25 7.19 -9.34
CA ASP A 93 -1.61 8.30 -10.23
C ASP A 93 -1.85 9.60 -9.45
N LYS A 94 -2.48 9.48 -8.28
CA LYS A 94 -2.73 10.61 -7.37
C LYS A 94 -1.60 10.85 -6.37
N LYS A 95 -0.63 9.94 -6.29
CA LYS A 95 0.46 9.96 -5.30
C LYS A 95 -0.07 10.16 -3.88
N CYS A 96 -1.00 9.32 -3.46
CA CYS A 96 -1.59 9.38 -2.13
C CYS A 96 -2.01 8.00 -1.60
N ILE A 97 -2.09 7.92 -0.28
CA ILE A 97 -2.74 6.80 0.41
C ILE A 97 -4.23 7.12 0.51
N GLU A 98 -5.06 6.20 0.06
CA GLU A 98 -6.52 6.35 0.12
C GLU A 98 -7.18 5.05 0.58
N GLU A 99 -8.45 5.15 0.94
CA GLU A 99 -9.26 3.96 1.19
C GLU A 99 -9.50 3.22 -0.14
N PRO A 100 -9.43 1.87 -0.15
CA PRO A 100 -9.76 1.10 -1.34
C PRO A 100 -11.16 1.49 -1.84
N PRO A 101 -11.35 1.71 -3.14
CA PRO A 101 -12.64 2.19 -3.68
C PRO A 101 -13.80 1.22 -3.44
N GLY A 102 -13.54 -0.05 -3.21
CA GLY A 102 -14.56 -0.97 -2.73
C GLY A 102 -15.24 -0.50 -1.44
N MET A 103 -14.57 0.30 -0.61
CA MET A 103 -15.15 0.92 0.59
C MET A 103 -16.10 2.08 0.27
N LYS A 104 -15.98 2.72 -0.89
CA LYS A 104 -16.89 3.81 -1.33
C LYS A 104 -18.16 3.29 -1.98
N HIS A 105 -18.12 2.09 -2.54
CA HIS A 105 -19.30 1.45 -3.13
C HIS A 105 -20.16 0.84 -2.02
N LYS A 106 -21.40 1.28 -1.94
CA LYS A 106 -22.38 0.69 -1.01
C LYS A 106 -23.04 -0.51 -1.68
N PHE A 107 -22.50 -1.69 -1.40
CA PHE A 107 -23.07 -2.93 -1.90
C PHE A 107 -24.48 -3.16 -1.35
N LYS A 108 -25.34 -3.67 -2.22
CA LYS A 108 -26.68 -4.14 -1.84
C LYS A 108 -26.67 -5.66 -1.62
N PRO A 109 -27.48 -6.18 -0.68
CA PRO A 109 -27.62 -7.62 -0.53
C PRO A 109 -27.89 -8.30 -1.88
N PHE A 110 -27.22 -9.44 -2.11
CA PHE A 110 -27.26 -10.25 -3.33
C PHE A 110 -26.55 -9.64 -4.56
N GLU A 111 -25.83 -8.54 -4.41
CA GLU A 111 -24.98 -8.01 -5.47
C GLU A 111 -23.81 -8.96 -5.73
N LYS A 112 -23.45 -9.14 -7.01
CA LYS A 112 -22.25 -9.89 -7.39
C LYS A 112 -21.02 -9.07 -7.12
N VAL A 113 -20.02 -9.70 -6.51
CA VAL A 113 -18.78 -9.05 -6.08
C VAL A 113 -17.57 -9.91 -6.41
N LEU A 114 -16.40 -9.29 -6.41
CA LEU A 114 -15.11 -9.97 -6.31
C LEU A 114 -14.54 -9.73 -4.93
N VAL A 115 -14.02 -10.78 -4.31
CA VAL A 115 -13.51 -10.75 -2.94
C VAL A 115 -12.15 -11.43 -2.83
N ARG A 116 -11.36 -10.99 -1.86
CA ARG A 116 -10.12 -11.63 -1.40
C ARG A 116 -9.76 -11.10 -0.01
N ASP A 117 -8.89 -11.79 0.72
CA ASP A 117 -8.47 -11.37 2.05
C ASP A 117 -7.21 -10.51 2.06
N ASN A 118 -6.37 -10.65 1.04
CA ASN A 118 -5.15 -9.85 0.89
C ASN A 118 -4.75 -9.71 -0.59
N TYR A 119 -3.76 -8.87 -0.88
CA TYR A 119 -3.33 -8.59 -2.25
C TYR A 119 -2.55 -9.73 -2.92
N SER A 120 -2.05 -10.69 -2.17
CA SER A 120 -1.39 -11.88 -2.72
C SER A 120 -2.39 -12.95 -3.16
N GLU A 121 -3.64 -12.84 -2.73
CA GLU A 121 -4.69 -13.77 -3.13
C GLU A 121 -5.32 -13.40 -4.46
N LYS A 122 -5.83 -14.43 -5.13
CA LYS A 122 -6.61 -14.25 -6.36
C LYS A 122 -8.03 -13.77 -6.04
N TRP A 123 -8.53 -12.87 -6.86
CA TRP A 123 -9.91 -12.46 -6.80
C TRP A 123 -10.86 -13.63 -7.05
N ARG A 124 -11.85 -13.77 -6.21
CA ARG A 124 -12.90 -14.81 -6.27
C ARG A 124 -14.27 -14.15 -6.44
N ALA A 125 -15.05 -14.64 -7.40
CA ALA A 125 -16.43 -14.20 -7.53
C ALA A 125 -17.27 -14.69 -6.36
N ASN A 126 -18.13 -13.83 -5.82
CA ASN A 126 -19.00 -14.12 -4.69
C ASN A 126 -20.29 -13.28 -4.78
N VAL A 127 -21.15 -13.41 -3.80
CA VAL A 127 -22.38 -12.62 -3.68
C VAL A 127 -22.39 -11.99 -2.30
N PHE A 128 -22.51 -10.67 -2.28
CA PHE A 128 -22.52 -9.88 -1.06
C PHE A 128 -23.82 -10.11 -0.27
N GLN A 129 -23.71 -10.23 1.04
CA GLN A 129 -24.85 -10.36 1.95
C GLN A 129 -25.02 -9.14 2.86
N ALA A 130 -23.95 -8.76 3.55
CA ALA A 130 -24.01 -7.69 4.54
C ALA A 130 -22.61 -7.15 4.85
N TYR A 131 -22.57 -5.98 5.44
CA TYR A 131 -21.38 -5.47 6.13
C TYR A 131 -21.30 -6.07 7.52
N ASP A 132 -20.11 -6.42 7.94
CA ASP A 132 -19.81 -6.92 9.28
C ASP A 132 -18.72 -6.08 9.94
N LYS A 133 -18.64 -6.11 11.26
CA LYS A 133 -17.59 -5.41 12.00
C LYS A 133 -17.02 -6.34 13.07
N ASN A 134 -15.69 -6.32 13.21
CA ASN A 134 -15.05 -6.99 14.33
C ASN A 134 -15.18 -6.17 15.62
N SER A 135 -14.65 -6.71 16.72
CA SER A 135 -14.61 -6.02 18.02
C SER A 135 -13.77 -4.73 18.03
N SER A 136 -12.85 -4.58 17.08
CA SER A 136 -12.02 -3.39 16.88
C SER A 136 -12.70 -2.31 16.01
N GLY A 137 -13.86 -2.64 15.43
CA GLY A 137 -14.61 -1.74 14.56
C GLY A 137 -14.24 -1.80 13.09
N ASP A 138 -13.32 -2.69 12.70
CA ASP A 138 -12.92 -2.87 11.31
C ASP A 138 -14.06 -3.47 10.49
N LEU A 139 -14.22 -2.95 9.28
CA LEU A 139 -15.28 -3.35 8.35
C LEU A 139 -14.87 -4.58 7.55
N PHE A 140 -15.78 -5.54 7.47
CA PHE A 140 -15.66 -6.73 6.63
C PHE A 140 -16.85 -6.85 5.70
N TYR A 141 -16.66 -7.63 4.64
CA TYR A 141 -17.68 -7.94 3.66
C TYR A 141 -18.14 -9.39 3.84
N ARG A 142 -19.32 -9.57 4.42
CA ARG A 142 -19.94 -10.90 4.52
C ARG A 142 -20.55 -11.26 3.18
N CYS A 143 -20.13 -12.40 2.65
CA CYS A 143 -20.64 -12.99 1.41
C CYS A 143 -21.20 -14.39 1.66
N ILE A 144 -21.82 -15.00 0.66
CA ILE A 144 -22.44 -16.34 0.80
C ILE A 144 -21.42 -17.39 1.30
N ASN A 145 -20.18 -17.31 0.82
CA ASN A 145 -19.15 -18.32 1.11
C ASN A 145 -18.07 -17.84 2.10
N GLY A 146 -18.36 -16.81 2.90
CA GLY A 146 -17.40 -16.34 3.90
C GLY A 146 -17.42 -14.85 4.15
N VAL A 147 -16.42 -14.40 4.92
CA VAL A 147 -16.19 -13.00 5.26
C VAL A 147 -14.83 -12.59 4.71
N TYR A 148 -14.73 -11.42 4.09
CA TYR A 148 -13.55 -10.97 3.36
C TYR A 148 -13.19 -9.54 3.72
N TRP A 149 -11.89 -9.24 3.63
CA TRP A 149 -11.38 -7.90 3.86
C TRP A 149 -11.53 -6.96 2.66
N LEU A 150 -11.44 -7.51 1.45
CA LEU A 150 -11.48 -6.74 0.21
C LEU A 150 -12.65 -7.19 -0.63
N CYS A 151 -13.42 -6.23 -1.11
CA CYS A 151 -14.60 -6.46 -1.92
C CYS A 151 -14.73 -5.34 -2.96
N ILE A 152 -14.91 -5.71 -4.22
CA ILE A 152 -15.14 -4.78 -5.33
C ILE A 152 -16.35 -5.25 -6.15
N PRO A 153 -17.01 -4.36 -6.92
CA PRO A 153 -18.07 -4.77 -7.82
C PRO A 153 -17.58 -5.83 -8.82
N TYR A 154 -18.41 -6.81 -9.12
CA TYR A 154 -18.12 -7.80 -10.17
C TYR A 154 -18.21 -7.15 -11.54
N GLU A 155 -19.26 -6.36 -11.77
CA GLU A 155 -19.52 -5.68 -13.03
C GLU A 155 -18.38 -4.70 -13.37
N GLY A 156 -17.82 -4.84 -14.55
CA GLY A 156 -16.65 -4.09 -15.02
C GLY A 156 -15.30 -4.65 -14.55
N ASN A 157 -15.28 -5.67 -13.70
CA ASN A 157 -14.07 -6.26 -13.12
C ASN A 157 -13.95 -7.76 -13.39
N GLU A 158 -14.73 -8.32 -14.29
CA GLU A 158 -14.80 -9.76 -14.59
C GLU A 158 -13.44 -10.34 -14.98
N ALA A 159 -12.61 -9.54 -15.66
CA ALA A 159 -11.28 -9.94 -16.09
C ALA A 159 -10.29 -10.19 -14.93
N LEU A 160 -10.62 -9.74 -13.71
CA LEU A 160 -9.79 -9.95 -12.52
C LEU A 160 -10.02 -11.33 -11.88
N VAL A 161 -11.10 -12.03 -12.20
CA VAL A 161 -11.40 -13.36 -11.63
C VAL A 161 -10.22 -14.30 -11.81
N ASN A 162 -9.81 -14.97 -10.72
CA ASN A 162 -8.66 -15.86 -10.65
C ASN A 162 -7.30 -15.20 -10.92
N THR A 163 -7.20 -13.88 -10.88
CA THR A 163 -5.93 -13.14 -10.96
C THR A 163 -5.61 -12.50 -9.60
N ASP A 164 -4.32 -12.29 -9.36
CA ASP A 164 -3.78 -11.52 -8.24
C ASP A 164 -3.54 -10.04 -8.61
N LYS A 165 -3.92 -9.65 -9.83
CA LYS A 165 -3.73 -8.29 -10.33
C LYS A 165 -4.38 -7.27 -9.41
N THR A 166 -3.67 -6.18 -9.21
CA THR A 166 -4.20 -5.02 -8.51
C THR A 166 -5.33 -4.40 -9.35
N PHE A 167 -6.40 -4.03 -8.69
CA PHE A 167 -7.49 -3.32 -9.33
C PHE A 167 -6.99 -1.96 -9.81
N LYS A 168 -7.12 -1.69 -11.11
CA LYS A 168 -6.92 -0.34 -11.64
C LYS A 168 -8.28 0.34 -11.69
N PHE A 169 -8.39 1.46 -10.98
CA PHE A 169 -9.57 2.30 -11.07
C PHE A 169 -9.51 3.08 -12.39
N GLU A 170 -10.47 2.83 -13.28
CA GLU A 170 -10.80 3.79 -14.32
C GLU A 170 -11.86 4.73 -13.72
N TYR A 171 -11.53 6.00 -13.66
CA TYR A 171 -12.44 7.09 -13.24
C TYR A 171 -13.22 7.62 -14.42
#